data_4286660f94fe9014b7fa9d7c6452c505
#
_entry.id   4286660f94fe9014b7fa9d7c6452c505
#
_cell.length_a   1.000
_cell.length_b   1.000
_cell.length_c   1.000
_cell.angle_alpha   90.00
_cell.angle_beta   90.00
_cell.angle_gamma   90.00
#
_symmetry.space_group_name_H-M   'P 1'
#
loop_
_entity.id
_entity.type
_entity.pdbx_description
1 polymer ?
#
loop_
_entity_poly.entity_id
_entity_poly.type
_entity_poly.pdbx_seq_one_letter_code
_entity_poly.pdbx_strand_id
1 'polypeptide(L)'
;WVPILESWDFEERTDLVAPSLYHAIYHYLAYVIVEDDLGEEVANNYANNWYFWQERIQDLVVQDYGRYWIDDQRTKDQVEDLHDLIRRAARLGAAKLQAISGDEPTTLNWGEIHKISFVSPLRPGGPGSRLLGGGVFEKEGSGETLNRAGYSRTANIEDGFDTSFVAAARLVMDLADPEKIKAVVAGGVTARQFNDHYDDQIPVWVDGELLTWWLSKDKILEQVKTKLTLTTNVKEMD
;
A
#
# COMPACT_ATOMS: atom_id res chain seq x y z
N TRP A 1 -4.77 -7.79 22.10
CA TRP A 1 -4.71 -7.93 20.65
C TRP A 1 -5.54 -9.11 20.12
N VAL A 2 -5.46 -10.28 20.79
CA VAL A 2 -6.15 -11.50 20.32
C VAL A 2 -7.64 -11.27 20.04
N PRO A 3 -8.45 -10.69 20.95
CA PRO A 3 -9.87 -10.45 20.66
C PRO A 3 -10.13 -9.52 19.47
N ILE A 4 -9.25 -8.53 19.24
CA ILE A 4 -9.36 -7.61 18.09
C ILE A 4 -9.09 -8.36 16.79
N LEU A 5 -8.03 -9.18 16.75
CA LEU A 5 -7.67 -9.96 15.58
C LEU A 5 -8.67 -11.11 15.30
N GLU A 6 -9.20 -11.75 16.35
CA GLU A 6 -10.22 -12.81 16.19
C GLU A 6 -11.56 -12.30 15.65
N SER A 7 -11.91 -11.05 15.95
CA SER A 7 -13.14 -10.42 15.45
C SER A 7 -12.98 -9.72 14.10
N TRP A 8 -11.76 -9.66 13.57
CA TRP A 8 -11.46 -8.96 12.33
C TRP A 8 -11.97 -9.76 11.11
N ASP A 9 -12.63 -9.05 10.20
CA ASP A 9 -13.17 -9.56 8.94
C ASP A 9 -12.14 -9.63 7.80
N PHE A 10 -10.88 -9.33 8.09
CA PHE A 10 -9.75 -9.22 7.16
C PHE A 10 -9.87 -8.07 6.16
N GLU A 11 -10.80 -7.13 6.34
CA GLU A 11 -10.82 -5.90 5.59
C GLU A 11 -9.82 -4.90 6.17
N GLU A 12 -9.01 -4.31 5.32
CA GLU A 12 -7.98 -3.33 5.73
C GLU A 12 -8.51 -1.91 5.53
N ARG A 13 -9.58 -1.57 6.26
CA ARG A 13 -10.17 -0.24 6.28
C ARG A 13 -9.39 0.71 7.17
N THR A 14 -9.41 1.99 6.82
CA THR A 14 -8.68 3.05 7.55
C THR A 14 -9.14 3.25 8.98
N ASP A 15 -10.40 2.93 9.29
CA ASP A 15 -11.03 3.09 10.60
C ASP A 15 -10.83 1.89 11.55
N LEU A 16 -10.11 0.86 11.13
CA LEU A 16 -9.88 -0.35 11.93
C LEU A 16 -8.49 -0.37 12.56
N VAL A 17 -8.44 -0.89 13.78
CA VAL A 17 -7.20 -1.15 14.53
C VAL A 17 -6.55 -2.48 14.13
N ALA A 18 -7.35 -3.49 13.78
CA ALA A 18 -6.84 -4.84 13.48
C ALA A 18 -5.75 -4.88 12.41
N PRO A 19 -5.85 -4.15 11.28
CA PRO A 19 -4.77 -4.08 10.29
C PRO A 19 -3.47 -3.54 10.87
N SER A 20 -3.51 -2.50 11.73
CA SER A 20 -2.32 -1.94 12.37
C SER A 20 -1.58 -3.00 13.19
N LEU A 21 -2.31 -3.76 13.99
CA LEU A 21 -1.76 -4.83 14.81
C LEU A 21 -1.21 -5.98 13.95
N TYR A 22 -1.98 -6.41 12.95
CA TYR A 22 -1.58 -7.48 12.04
C TYR A 22 -0.29 -7.13 11.29
N HIS A 23 -0.24 -5.98 10.65
CA HIS A 23 0.93 -5.57 9.85
C HIS A 23 2.17 -5.36 10.71
N ALA A 24 2.01 -4.87 11.94
CA ALA A 24 3.13 -4.75 12.88
C ALA A 24 3.68 -6.14 13.28
N ILE A 25 2.81 -7.09 13.63
CA ILE A 25 3.23 -8.47 13.93
C ILE A 25 3.90 -9.10 12.73
N TYR A 26 3.28 -9.02 11.56
CA TYR A 26 3.74 -9.67 10.33
C TYR A 26 5.09 -9.12 9.85
N HIS A 27 5.30 -7.81 9.97
CA HIS A 27 6.57 -7.16 9.68
C HIS A 27 7.70 -7.72 10.57
N TYR A 28 7.46 -7.73 11.89
CA TYR A 28 8.47 -8.22 12.83
C TYR A 28 8.62 -9.74 12.81
N LEU A 29 7.59 -10.51 12.41
CA LEU A 29 7.73 -11.95 12.24
C LEU A 29 8.75 -12.28 11.15
N ALA A 30 8.72 -11.56 10.02
CA ALA A 30 9.72 -11.69 8.96
C ALA A 30 11.15 -11.43 9.46
N TYR A 31 11.29 -10.46 10.36
CA TYR A 31 12.57 -10.10 10.96
C TYR A 31 13.06 -11.16 11.97
N VAL A 32 12.23 -11.53 12.94
CA VAL A 32 12.63 -12.41 14.05
C VAL A 32 12.90 -13.85 13.62
N ILE A 33 12.35 -14.31 12.48
CA ILE A 33 12.61 -15.64 11.93
C ILE A 33 14.06 -15.79 11.47
N VAL A 34 14.73 -14.73 11.06
CA VAL A 34 16.06 -14.81 10.43
C VAL A 34 17.14 -14.01 11.16
N GLU A 35 16.76 -13.23 12.17
CA GLU A 35 17.68 -12.27 12.82
C GLU A 35 18.80 -12.96 13.63
N ASP A 36 18.51 -14.09 14.24
CA ASP A 36 19.50 -14.85 15.00
C ASP A 36 20.57 -15.50 14.11
N ASP A 37 20.20 -16.00 12.94
CA ASP A 37 21.09 -16.63 11.97
C ASP A 37 21.86 -15.62 11.11
N LEU A 38 21.18 -14.56 10.65
CA LEU A 38 21.73 -13.62 9.66
C LEU A 38 22.29 -12.34 10.29
N GLY A 39 21.97 -12.07 11.56
CA GLY A 39 22.26 -10.80 12.22
C GLY A 39 21.32 -9.67 11.78
N GLU A 40 21.28 -8.61 12.59
CA GLU A 40 20.33 -7.51 12.47
C GLU A 40 20.34 -6.83 11.09
N GLU A 41 21.50 -6.50 10.55
CA GLU A 41 21.63 -5.80 9.27
C GLU A 41 21.06 -6.60 8.11
N VAL A 42 21.42 -7.89 8.02
CA VAL A 42 20.95 -8.76 6.93
C VAL A 42 19.49 -9.10 7.09
N ALA A 43 19.01 -9.32 8.32
CA ALA A 43 17.60 -9.57 8.61
C ALA A 43 16.71 -8.38 8.22
N ASN A 44 17.15 -7.15 8.49
CA ASN A 44 16.47 -5.94 8.05
C ASN A 44 16.42 -5.83 6.52
N ASN A 45 17.52 -6.09 5.83
CA ASN A 45 17.57 -6.12 4.38
C ASN A 45 16.66 -7.21 3.78
N TYR A 46 16.60 -8.38 4.42
CA TYR A 46 15.71 -9.47 4.03
C TYR A 46 14.23 -9.07 4.19
N ALA A 47 13.86 -8.51 5.31
CA ALA A 47 12.49 -8.06 5.57
C ALA A 47 12.01 -6.96 4.60
N ASN A 48 12.96 -6.19 4.03
CA ASN A 48 12.65 -5.17 3.00
C ASN A 48 12.34 -5.77 1.62
N ASN A 49 12.72 -6.99 1.36
CA ASN A 49 12.57 -7.64 0.06
C ASN A 49 11.31 -8.51 0.03
N TRP A 50 10.14 -7.86 0.10
CA TRP A 50 8.84 -8.45 0.36
C TRP A 50 8.34 -9.50 -0.65
N TYR A 51 8.80 -9.53 -1.88
CA TYR A 51 8.38 -10.52 -2.87
C TYR A 51 8.80 -11.95 -2.53
N PHE A 52 9.90 -12.12 -1.84
CA PHE A 52 10.48 -13.45 -1.61
C PHE A 52 10.21 -14.01 -0.22
N TRP A 53 10.06 -13.16 0.79
CA TRP A 53 9.92 -13.65 2.14
C TRP A 53 8.48 -14.02 2.53
N GLN A 54 7.47 -13.46 1.88
CA GLN A 54 6.06 -13.80 2.18
C GLN A 54 5.75 -15.26 1.89
N GLU A 55 6.09 -15.74 0.69
CA GLU A 55 5.94 -17.15 0.33
C GLU A 55 6.75 -18.03 1.28
N ARG A 56 7.95 -17.60 1.65
CA ARG A 56 8.80 -18.36 2.54
C ARG A 56 8.24 -18.44 3.96
N ILE A 57 7.70 -17.37 4.52
CA ILE A 57 7.03 -17.41 5.82
C ILE A 57 5.82 -18.34 5.77
N GLN A 58 5.03 -18.26 4.72
CA GLN A 58 3.89 -19.15 4.54
C GLN A 58 4.33 -20.61 4.53
N ASP A 59 5.38 -20.95 3.80
CA ASP A 59 5.95 -22.29 3.78
C ASP A 59 6.46 -22.74 5.17
N LEU A 60 7.15 -21.86 5.88
CA LEU A 60 7.68 -22.13 7.22
C LEU A 60 6.56 -22.38 8.24
N VAL A 61 5.44 -21.64 8.12
CA VAL A 61 4.30 -21.73 9.03
C VAL A 61 3.45 -22.96 8.72
N VAL A 62 3.24 -23.30 7.43
CA VAL A 62 2.29 -24.32 7.00
C VAL A 62 2.95 -25.70 6.86
N GLN A 63 4.22 -25.78 6.49
CA GLN A 63 4.84 -27.02 6.02
C GLN A 63 5.85 -27.68 6.98
N ASP A 64 5.99 -27.18 8.21
CA ASP A 64 6.95 -27.72 9.24
C ASP A 64 8.41 -27.87 8.74
N TYR A 65 8.78 -27.23 7.62
CA TYR A 65 10.17 -27.16 7.15
C TYR A 65 11.03 -26.21 7.98
N GLY A 66 10.38 -25.52 8.90
CA GLY A 66 10.93 -24.35 9.55
C GLY A 66 11.63 -24.58 10.87
N ARG A 67 11.73 -25.81 11.40
CA ARG A 67 12.29 -26.03 12.75
C ARG A 67 13.62 -25.34 12.98
N TYR A 68 14.50 -25.35 11.99
CA TYR A 68 15.79 -24.69 12.09
C TYR A 68 15.66 -23.15 12.17
N TRP A 69 14.79 -22.56 11.36
CA TRP A 69 14.58 -21.10 11.29
C TRP A 69 13.66 -20.56 12.40
N ILE A 70 13.01 -21.45 13.14
CA ILE A 70 12.10 -21.09 14.24
C ILE A 70 12.86 -21.09 15.57
N ASP A 71 13.85 -21.99 15.72
CA ASP A 71 14.63 -22.15 16.91
C ASP A 71 15.75 -21.10 16.97
N ASP A 72 15.71 -20.17 17.92
CA ASP A 72 16.73 -19.12 18.09
C ASP A 72 18.06 -19.76 18.53
N GLN A 73 19.01 -19.82 17.62
CA GLN A 73 20.31 -20.48 17.82
C GLN A 73 21.18 -19.85 18.93
N ARG A 74 20.77 -18.70 19.45
CA ARG A 74 21.45 -18.03 20.58
C ARG A 74 20.98 -18.54 21.93
N THR A 75 19.80 -19.16 22.02
CA THR A 75 19.25 -19.76 23.23
C THR A 75 19.60 -21.25 23.27
N LYS A 76 20.50 -21.65 24.19
CA LYS A 76 21.00 -23.04 24.25
C LYS A 76 20.16 -24.00 25.08
N ASP A 77 19.34 -23.43 25.96
CA ASP A 77 18.57 -24.20 26.96
C ASP A 77 17.09 -24.28 26.62
N GLN A 78 16.68 -23.69 25.50
CA GLN A 78 15.32 -23.63 25.04
C GLN A 78 15.28 -23.90 23.52
N VAL A 79 14.25 -24.61 23.08
CA VAL A 79 13.91 -24.77 21.66
C VAL A 79 12.61 -23.99 21.45
N GLU A 80 12.68 -22.92 20.67
CA GLU A 80 11.55 -22.07 20.39
C GLU A 80 10.60 -22.74 19.41
N ASP A 81 9.32 -22.38 19.54
CA ASP A 81 8.28 -22.71 18.58
C ASP A 81 7.76 -21.45 17.84
N LEU A 82 6.90 -21.65 16.86
CA LEU A 82 6.32 -20.56 16.11
C LEU A 82 5.53 -19.58 17.01
N HIS A 83 4.92 -20.07 18.09
CA HIS A 83 4.18 -19.20 19.01
C HIS A 83 5.13 -18.29 19.80
N ASP A 84 6.35 -18.75 20.08
CA ASP A 84 7.39 -17.92 20.72
C ASP A 84 7.82 -16.78 19.80
N LEU A 85 8.04 -17.08 18.52
CA LEU A 85 8.38 -16.08 17.52
C LEU A 85 7.25 -15.07 17.30
N ILE A 86 6.01 -15.54 17.19
CA ILE A 86 4.82 -14.65 17.07
C ILE A 86 4.70 -13.75 18.31
N ARG A 87 4.90 -14.28 19.51
CA ARG A 87 4.90 -13.48 20.74
C ARG A 87 6.02 -12.44 20.75
N ARG A 88 7.22 -12.80 20.27
CA ARG A 88 8.35 -11.88 20.14
C ARG A 88 8.03 -10.79 19.11
N ALA A 89 7.54 -11.15 17.94
CA ALA A 89 7.12 -10.23 16.89
C ALA A 89 6.01 -9.27 17.38
N ALA A 90 5.02 -9.79 18.11
CA ALA A 90 3.96 -8.99 18.69
C ALA A 90 4.46 -7.96 19.71
N ARG A 91 5.45 -8.33 20.55
CA ARG A 91 6.06 -7.37 21.50
C ARG A 91 6.82 -6.27 20.77
N LEU A 92 7.60 -6.61 19.73
CA LEU A 92 8.33 -5.64 18.93
C LEU A 92 7.35 -4.72 18.18
N GLY A 93 6.31 -5.29 17.57
CA GLY A 93 5.24 -4.56 16.91
C GLY A 93 4.51 -3.61 17.86
N ALA A 94 4.17 -4.07 19.07
CA ALA A 94 3.54 -3.23 20.09
C ALA A 94 4.42 -2.04 20.47
N ALA A 95 5.69 -2.30 20.79
CA ALA A 95 6.63 -1.24 21.12
C ALA A 95 6.76 -0.20 19.99
N LYS A 96 6.70 -0.66 18.76
CA LYS A 96 6.79 0.21 17.59
C LYS A 96 5.53 1.05 17.38
N LEU A 97 4.35 0.43 17.42
CA LEU A 97 3.09 1.16 17.31
C LEU A 97 2.95 2.19 18.44
N GLN A 98 3.36 1.84 19.66
CA GLN A 98 3.37 2.77 20.78
C GLN A 98 4.36 3.94 20.56
N ALA A 99 5.51 3.69 19.96
CA ALA A 99 6.48 4.74 19.64
C ALA A 99 5.96 5.70 18.56
N ILE A 100 5.14 5.21 17.62
CA ILE A 100 4.51 6.02 16.56
C ILE A 100 3.37 6.87 17.14
N SER A 101 2.46 6.26 17.89
CA SER A 101 1.25 6.92 18.38
C SER A 101 1.46 7.72 19.67
N GLY A 102 2.43 7.32 20.50
CA GLY A 102 2.56 7.77 21.88
C GLY A 102 1.54 7.18 22.84
N ASP A 103 0.57 6.42 22.33
CA ASP A 103 -0.57 5.83 23.04
C ASP A 103 -0.57 4.29 22.96
N GLU A 104 -1.61 3.68 23.53
CA GLU A 104 -1.80 2.23 23.44
C GLU A 104 -2.01 1.77 22.00
N PRO A 105 -1.30 0.73 21.52
CA PRO A 105 -1.42 0.24 20.14
C PRO A 105 -2.84 -0.17 19.72
N THR A 106 -3.68 -0.52 20.70
CA THR A 106 -5.08 -0.92 20.49
C THR A 106 -6.03 0.24 20.16
N THR A 107 -5.54 1.46 20.11
CA THR A 107 -6.31 2.65 19.73
C THR A 107 -5.88 3.22 18.37
N LEU A 108 -4.85 2.66 17.75
CA LEU A 108 -4.23 3.18 16.53
C LEU A 108 -4.88 2.58 15.29
N ASN A 109 -5.70 3.35 14.62
CA ASN A 109 -6.36 2.95 13.38
C ASN A 109 -5.38 2.84 12.21
N TRP A 110 -5.69 1.99 11.23
CA TRP A 110 -4.84 1.75 10.08
C TRP A 110 -4.55 3.04 9.29
N GLY A 111 -5.54 3.86 9.02
CA GLY A 111 -5.40 5.11 8.29
C GLY A 111 -4.49 6.14 8.97
N GLU A 112 -4.29 6.04 10.27
CA GLU A 112 -3.40 6.95 10.99
C GLU A 112 -1.92 6.70 10.68
N ILE A 113 -1.56 5.46 10.34
CA ILE A 113 -0.20 5.01 10.07
C ILE A 113 0.04 4.52 8.64
N HIS A 114 -1.02 4.45 7.81
CA HIS A 114 -0.96 4.02 6.42
C HIS A 114 -1.56 5.09 5.51
N LYS A 115 -0.70 5.95 4.98
CA LYS A 115 -1.08 7.11 4.19
C LYS A 115 -0.42 7.07 2.82
N ILE A 116 -1.10 7.66 1.84
CA ILE A 116 -0.53 7.94 0.53
C ILE A 116 -0.29 9.44 0.36
N SER A 117 0.89 9.79 -0.14
CA SER A 117 1.26 11.16 -0.48
C SER A 117 1.35 11.33 -1.99
N PHE A 118 0.53 12.20 -2.56
CA PHE A 118 0.63 12.57 -3.97
C PHE A 118 1.59 13.74 -4.12
N VAL A 119 2.81 13.45 -4.55
CA VAL A 119 3.87 14.44 -4.74
C VAL A 119 4.12 14.68 -6.22
N SER A 120 4.34 15.93 -6.61
CA SER A 120 4.71 16.24 -8.00
C SER A 120 6.14 15.77 -8.28
N PRO A 121 6.37 14.98 -9.34
CA PRO A 121 7.71 14.55 -9.72
C PRO A 121 8.62 15.72 -10.14
N LEU A 122 8.04 16.88 -10.46
CA LEU A 122 8.80 18.08 -10.81
C LEU A 122 9.33 18.85 -9.58
N ARG A 123 8.82 18.55 -8.38
CA ARG A 123 9.26 19.14 -7.12
C ARG A 123 9.19 18.14 -5.97
N PRO A 124 10.09 17.18 -5.92
CA PRO A 124 10.18 16.28 -4.80
C PRO A 124 10.70 17.02 -3.57
N GLY A 125 9.82 17.31 -2.63
CA GLY A 125 10.16 17.99 -1.37
C GLY A 125 10.27 19.52 -1.44
N GLY A 126 10.27 20.16 -0.28
CA GLY A 126 10.42 21.59 -0.10
C GLY A 126 9.09 22.38 -0.01
N PRO A 127 9.16 23.70 0.27
CA PRO A 127 7.98 24.52 0.63
C PRO A 127 6.89 24.62 -0.45
N GLY A 128 7.23 24.36 -1.71
CA GLY A 128 6.29 24.39 -2.83
C GLY A 128 5.67 23.03 -3.17
N SER A 129 6.11 21.93 -2.54
CA SER A 129 5.60 20.60 -2.85
C SER A 129 4.12 20.44 -2.53
N ARG A 130 3.65 21.03 -1.44
CA ARG A 130 2.22 21.04 -1.05
C ARG A 130 1.33 21.83 -2.01
N LEU A 131 1.88 22.84 -2.69
CA LEU A 131 1.12 23.64 -3.65
C LEU A 131 0.95 22.94 -5.00
N LEU A 132 1.82 21.97 -5.29
CA LEU A 132 1.92 21.28 -6.57
C LEU A 132 1.61 19.76 -6.47
N GLY A 133 1.43 19.26 -5.24
CA GLY A 133 1.04 17.88 -4.97
C GLY A 133 -0.46 17.74 -4.76
N GLY A 134 -0.98 16.55 -4.94
CA GLY A 134 -2.41 16.21 -4.77
C GLY A 134 -2.83 15.99 -3.31
N GLY A 135 -1.92 16.16 -2.33
CA GLY A 135 -2.23 16.01 -0.91
C GLY A 135 -1.78 14.68 -0.29
N VAL A 136 -2.17 14.50 0.97
CA VAL A 136 -1.92 13.27 1.76
C VAL A 136 -3.26 12.74 2.22
N PHE A 137 -3.50 11.46 2.02
CA PHE A 137 -4.76 10.79 2.36
C PHE A 137 -4.48 9.51 3.14
N GLU A 138 -5.37 9.15 4.04
CA GLU A 138 -5.44 7.81 4.61
C GLU A 138 -5.73 6.81 3.49
N LYS A 139 -5.13 5.62 3.57
CA LYS A 139 -5.27 4.66 2.49
C LYS A 139 -5.64 3.28 3.00
N GLU A 140 -6.73 2.75 2.47
CA GLU A 140 -7.16 1.37 2.67
C GLU A 140 -6.28 0.38 1.93
N GLY A 141 -6.27 -0.86 2.40
CA GLY A 141 -5.55 -1.96 1.79
C GLY A 141 -4.08 -2.01 2.19
N SER A 142 -3.35 -2.93 1.57
CA SER A 142 -1.91 -3.13 1.73
C SER A 142 -1.27 -3.65 0.45
N GLY A 143 -0.07 -4.22 0.54
CA GLY A 143 0.65 -4.76 -0.61
C GLY A 143 -0.05 -5.93 -1.30
N GLU A 144 -0.90 -6.67 -0.59
CA GLU A 144 -1.52 -7.91 -1.06
C GLU A 144 -3.04 -7.81 -1.27
N THR A 145 -3.62 -6.64 -1.08
CA THR A 145 -5.05 -6.43 -1.33
C THR A 145 -5.35 -6.07 -2.78
N LEU A 146 -6.59 -6.26 -3.23
CA LEU A 146 -7.04 -5.85 -4.57
C LEU A 146 -6.89 -4.34 -4.78
N ASN A 147 -7.19 -3.54 -3.75
CA ASN A 147 -6.91 -2.11 -3.72
C ASN A 147 -5.48 -1.88 -3.23
N ARG A 148 -4.52 -2.35 -4.02
CA ARG A 148 -3.12 -2.44 -3.65
C ARG A 148 -2.56 -1.12 -3.16
N ALA A 149 -1.99 -1.14 -1.96
CA ALA A 149 -1.37 -0.02 -1.28
C ALA A 149 -0.14 -0.52 -0.48
N GLY A 150 0.92 -0.91 -1.19
CA GLY A 150 2.13 -1.47 -0.59
C GLY A 150 2.94 -0.40 0.11
N TYR A 151 3.48 -0.75 1.27
CA TYR A 151 4.41 0.09 2.04
C TYR A 151 5.82 -0.50 2.01
N SER A 152 6.82 0.35 2.22
CA SER A 152 8.19 -0.08 2.35
C SER A 152 8.42 -0.68 3.74
N ARG A 153 9.01 -1.86 3.79
CA ARG A 153 9.29 -2.58 5.03
C ARG A 153 10.71 -2.33 5.53
N THR A 154 11.10 -1.07 5.57
CA THR A 154 12.38 -0.73 6.18
C THR A 154 12.31 -0.91 7.70
N ALA A 155 13.43 -1.29 8.31
CA ALA A 155 13.56 -1.38 9.76
C ALA A 155 13.20 -0.10 10.51
N ASN A 156 13.25 1.01 9.81
CA ASN A 156 12.85 2.31 10.30
C ASN A 156 11.38 2.57 9.97
N ILE A 157 10.48 1.89 10.68
CA ILE A 157 9.06 2.26 10.70
C ILE A 157 8.87 3.54 11.54
N GLU A 158 9.83 4.45 11.55
CA GLU A 158 9.70 5.68 12.34
C GLU A 158 8.53 6.52 11.88
N ASP A 159 8.18 6.42 10.59
CA ASP A 159 7.11 7.18 9.94
C ASP A 159 5.81 6.36 9.70
N GLY A 160 5.66 5.18 10.31
CA GLY A 160 4.50 4.31 10.11
C GLY A 160 4.65 3.37 8.90
N PHE A 161 3.51 3.05 8.26
CA PHE A 161 3.42 2.16 7.11
C PHE A 161 3.02 2.93 5.85
N ASP A 162 3.58 4.10 5.63
CA ASP A 162 3.23 4.97 4.49
C ASP A 162 3.39 4.26 3.15
N THR A 163 2.42 4.49 2.29
CA THR A 163 2.29 3.80 1.02
C THR A 163 3.38 4.23 0.04
N SER A 164 4.16 3.29 -0.45
CA SER A 164 5.22 3.50 -1.43
C SER A 164 4.85 3.00 -2.83
N PHE A 165 3.84 2.14 -2.95
CA PHE A 165 3.42 1.53 -4.20
C PHE A 165 1.91 1.32 -4.24
N VAL A 166 1.23 1.80 -5.29
CA VAL A 166 -0.22 1.70 -5.46
C VAL A 166 -0.61 1.26 -6.86
N ALA A 167 -1.86 0.81 -7.01
CA ALA A 167 -2.48 0.63 -8.32
C ALA A 167 -2.67 1.99 -9.00
N ALA A 168 -1.84 2.31 -10.00
CA ALA A 168 -1.85 3.59 -10.69
C ALA A 168 -3.16 3.85 -11.45
N ALA A 169 -3.82 2.78 -11.92
CA ALA A 169 -5.12 2.84 -12.58
C ALA A 169 -5.97 1.64 -12.19
N ARG A 170 -7.24 1.87 -11.98
CA ARG A 170 -8.25 0.83 -11.80
C ARG A 170 -9.20 0.85 -13.00
N LEU A 171 -9.48 -0.31 -13.54
CA LEU A 171 -10.32 -0.50 -14.73
C LEU A 171 -11.24 -1.70 -14.50
N VAL A 172 -12.54 -1.50 -14.70
CA VAL A 172 -13.55 -2.56 -14.70
C VAL A 172 -14.30 -2.53 -16.02
N MET A 173 -14.36 -3.67 -16.69
CA MET A 173 -15.01 -3.84 -17.98
C MET A 173 -16.08 -4.93 -17.89
N ASP A 174 -17.31 -4.59 -18.30
CA ASP A 174 -18.32 -5.61 -18.58
C ASP A 174 -18.14 -6.07 -20.03
N LEU A 175 -17.67 -7.30 -20.24
CA LEU A 175 -17.44 -7.84 -21.57
C LEU A 175 -18.73 -8.06 -22.38
N ALA A 176 -19.88 -8.14 -21.71
CA ALA A 176 -21.18 -8.23 -22.37
C ALA A 176 -21.73 -6.86 -22.81
N ASP A 177 -21.23 -5.77 -22.22
CA ASP A 177 -21.65 -4.41 -22.51
C ASP A 177 -20.48 -3.43 -22.47
N PRO A 178 -19.82 -3.19 -23.60
CA PRO A 178 -18.65 -2.29 -23.66
C PRO A 178 -18.92 -0.84 -23.23
N GLU A 179 -20.19 -0.43 -23.13
CA GLU A 179 -20.55 0.89 -22.62
C GLU A 179 -20.54 0.98 -21.10
N LYS A 180 -20.33 -0.15 -20.41
CA LYS A 180 -20.18 -0.22 -18.95
C LYS A 180 -18.73 -0.26 -18.49
N ILE A 181 -17.85 0.40 -19.20
CA ILE A 181 -16.46 0.55 -18.76
C ILE A 181 -16.38 1.64 -17.71
N LYS A 182 -15.72 1.32 -16.60
CA LYS A 182 -15.41 2.26 -15.53
C LYS A 182 -13.94 2.25 -15.25
N ALA A 183 -13.35 3.42 -15.04
CA ALA A 183 -11.94 3.54 -14.71
C ALA A 183 -11.65 4.80 -13.89
N VAL A 184 -10.49 4.80 -13.22
CA VAL A 184 -9.94 5.96 -12.53
C VAL A 184 -8.41 5.85 -12.51
N VAL A 185 -7.73 6.99 -12.53
CA VAL A 185 -6.27 7.06 -12.37
C VAL A 185 -5.92 7.75 -11.05
N ALA A 186 -4.79 7.38 -10.47
CA ALA A 186 -4.25 8.01 -9.27
C ALA A 186 -3.64 9.38 -9.59
N GLY A 187 -4.46 10.36 -9.90
CA GLY A 187 -4.02 11.69 -10.32
C GLY A 187 -5.08 12.43 -11.10
N GLY A 188 -4.70 12.90 -12.28
CA GLY A 188 -5.57 13.51 -13.27
C GLY A 188 -5.03 13.25 -14.67
N VAL A 189 -5.70 13.75 -15.70
CA VAL A 189 -5.36 13.48 -17.11
C VAL A 189 -4.46 14.54 -17.73
N THR A 190 -4.03 15.54 -16.98
CA THR A 190 -3.15 16.60 -17.47
C THR A 190 -1.97 16.83 -16.52
N ALA A 191 -0.81 17.13 -17.08
CA ALA A 191 0.36 17.55 -16.33
C ALA A 191 0.38 19.07 -16.05
N ARG A 192 -0.63 19.81 -16.49
CA ARG A 192 -0.72 21.27 -16.25
C ARG A 192 -1.28 21.53 -14.86
N GLN A 193 -0.42 21.95 -13.96
CA GLN A 193 -0.82 22.46 -12.65
C GLN A 193 -1.79 23.64 -12.84
N PHE A 194 -2.74 23.80 -11.94
CA PHE A 194 -3.81 24.80 -12.03
C PHE A 194 -4.85 24.54 -13.14
N ASN A 195 -4.83 23.38 -13.80
CA ASN A 195 -5.91 22.92 -14.63
C ASN A 195 -6.86 22.04 -13.80
N ASP A 196 -8.16 22.17 -14.00
CA ASP A 196 -9.20 21.42 -13.26
C ASP A 196 -9.03 19.89 -13.32
N HIS A 197 -8.28 19.39 -14.30
CA HIS A 197 -8.03 17.95 -14.50
C HIS A 197 -6.62 17.51 -14.12
N TYR A 198 -5.94 18.27 -13.28
CA TYR A 198 -4.59 17.92 -12.80
C TYR A 198 -4.64 16.84 -11.72
N ASP A 199 -5.60 16.93 -10.80
CA ASP A 199 -5.74 16.09 -9.61
C ASP A 199 -7.20 15.70 -9.29
N ASP A 200 -8.13 15.99 -10.19
CA ASP A 200 -9.57 15.80 -10.02
C ASP A 200 -10.00 14.34 -9.80
N GLN A 201 -9.18 13.39 -10.19
CA GLN A 201 -9.47 11.97 -9.96
C GLN A 201 -8.90 11.43 -8.65
N ILE A 202 -8.04 12.18 -7.95
CA ILE A 202 -7.47 11.70 -6.68
C ILE A 202 -8.55 11.37 -5.64
N PRO A 203 -9.53 12.22 -5.33
CA PRO A 203 -10.58 11.87 -4.36
C PRO A 203 -11.36 10.62 -4.79
N VAL A 204 -11.77 10.56 -6.04
CA VAL A 204 -12.49 9.40 -6.61
C VAL A 204 -11.67 8.12 -6.48
N TRP A 205 -10.35 8.22 -6.73
CA TRP A 205 -9.44 7.10 -6.62
C TRP A 205 -9.22 6.69 -5.16
N VAL A 206 -9.08 7.63 -4.23
CA VAL A 206 -8.92 7.36 -2.79
C VAL A 206 -10.16 6.67 -2.23
N ASP A 207 -11.34 7.15 -2.58
CA ASP A 207 -12.63 6.62 -2.10
C ASP A 207 -13.01 5.27 -2.73
N GLY A 208 -12.18 4.72 -3.63
CA GLY A 208 -12.46 3.43 -4.28
C GLY A 208 -13.45 3.53 -5.43
N GLU A 209 -13.91 4.72 -5.76
CA GLU A 209 -14.88 5.00 -6.81
C GLU A 209 -14.28 4.94 -8.21
N LEU A 210 -15.15 4.89 -9.23
CA LEU A 210 -14.77 4.78 -10.63
C LEU A 210 -15.62 5.73 -11.49
N LEU A 211 -14.98 6.35 -12.47
CA LEU A 211 -15.62 7.17 -13.49
C LEU A 211 -16.05 6.32 -14.69
N THR A 212 -17.15 6.69 -15.33
CA THR A 212 -17.59 6.02 -16.56
C THR A 212 -16.73 6.44 -17.76
N TRP A 213 -16.21 5.45 -18.48
CA TRP A 213 -15.52 5.65 -19.74
C TRP A 213 -16.42 5.28 -20.90
N TRP A 214 -16.76 6.26 -21.74
CA TRP A 214 -17.60 6.06 -22.92
C TRP A 214 -16.77 5.56 -24.10
N LEU A 215 -17.22 4.48 -24.77
CA LEU A 215 -16.64 4.03 -26.05
C LEU A 215 -17.42 4.55 -27.25
N SER A 216 -18.73 4.71 -27.13
CA SER A 216 -19.58 5.24 -28.19
C SER A 216 -19.20 6.69 -28.51
N LYS A 217 -18.91 6.93 -29.80
CA LYS A 217 -18.58 8.26 -30.30
C LYS A 217 -19.70 9.27 -29.99
N ASP A 218 -20.96 8.86 -30.08
CA ASP A 218 -22.09 9.76 -29.84
C ASP A 218 -22.15 10.17 -28.37
N LYS A 219 -22.01 9.23 -27.44
CA LYS A 219 -21.93 9.52 -26.01
C LYS A 219 -20.75 10.39 -25.65
N ILE A 220 -19.59 10.16 -26.29
CA ILE A 220 -18.41 11.02 -26.10
C ILE A 220 -18.69 12.44 -26.57
N LEU A 221 -19.35 12.59 -27.72
CA LEU A 221 -19.68 13.90 -28.29
C LEU A 221 -20.71 14.66 -27.44
N GLU A 222 -21.61 13.98 -26.75
CA GLU A 222 -22.55 14.59 -25.81
C GLU A 222 -21.85 15.20 -24.59
N GLN A 223 -20.71 14.64 -24.18
CA GLN A 223 -19.95 15.06 -22.99
C GLN A 223 -18.82 16.04 -23.31
N VAL A 224 -18.46 16.19 -24.60
CA VAL A 224 -17.29 16.97 -25.01
C VAL A 224 -17.54 18.47 -24.86
N LYS A 225 -16.67 19.16 -24.14
CA LYS A 225 -16.68 20.64 -24.01
C LYS A 225 -15.84 21.33 -25.09
N THR A 226 -14.79 20.67 -25.55
CA THR A 226 -13.82 21.23 -26.51
C THR A 226 -13.38 20.15 -27.50
N LYS A 227 -13.22 20.51 -28.77
CA LYS A 227 -12.75 19.62 -29.84
C LYS A 227 -11.53 20.22 -30.51
N LEU A 228 -10.43 19.48 -30.54
CA LEU A 228 -9.25 19.79 -31.33
C LEU A 228 -9.25 18.88 -32.58
N THR A 229 -9.15 19.49 -33.75
CA THR A 229 -9.01 18.78 -35.01
C THR A 229 -7.58 19.00 -35.54
N LEU A 230 -6.82 17.94 -35.68
CA LEU A 230 -5.50 17.96 -36.30
C LEU A 230 -5.66 17.64 -37.78
N THR A 231 -5.18 18.51 -38.67
CA THR A 231 -5.14 18.31 -40.08
C THR A 231 -3.69 18.32 -40.57
N THR A 232 -3.34 17.41 -41.45
CA THR A 232 -2.06 17.47 -42.14
C THR A 232 -2.17 18.41 -43.33
N ASN A 233 -1.40 19.50 -43.31
CA ASN A 233 -1.17 20.26 -44.55
C ASN A 233 -0.15 19.49 -45.39
N VAL A 234 -0.63 18.61 -46.24
CA VAL A 234 0.20 18.09 -47.33
C VAL A 234 0.35 19.28 -48.30
N LYS A 235 1.45 20.02 -48.24
CA LYS A 235 1.89 20.77 -49.41
C LYS A 235 2.30 19.70 -50.44
N GLU A 236 1.54 19.58 -51.49
CA GLU A 236 2.04 18.93 -52.70
C GLU A 236 3.34 19.62 -53.08
N MET A 237 4.43 18.89 -52.98
CA MET A 237 5.70 19.32 -53.55
C MET A 237 5.61 19.02 -55.04
N ASP A 238 5.36 20.05 -55.85
CA ASP A 238 5.57 20.03 -57.29
C ASP A 238 7.06 19.88 -57.64
#